data_6ff7aba63e8644ef5763cb3538be19ef
#
_entry.id   6ff7aba63e8644ef5763cb3538be19ef
#
_cell.length_a   1.000
_cell.length_b   1.000
_cell.length_c   1.000
_cell.angle_alpha   90.00
_cell.angle_beta   90.00
_cell.angle_gamma   90.00
#
_symmetry.space_group_name_H-M   'P 1'
#
loop_
_entity.id
_entity.type
_entity.pdbx_description
1 polymer ?
#
loop_
_entity_poly.entity_id
_entity_poly.type
_entity_poly.pdbx_seq_one_letter_code
_entity_poly.pdbx_strand_id
1 'polypeptide(L)'
;LTESKSNIHYGDTLTIYPKPMIDGKTLENIIKSTLDSYLSGRNEEKVNTVSEVHFNDIENKILSALDTSKASIDVCISWFTNEKLRDKLLEKQKEGCSVRVIRYKDAINYSKGVDLSDINHIEICGERYGIMHCKFCVIDNQTIIDGSYNWTRKAETKNDENVTVSKNDLDRASSYTKEFNRMWNQEHRKNGGV
;
A
#
# COMPACT_ATOMS: atom_id res chain seq x y z
N LEU A 1 15.18 20.42 -1.27
CA LEU A 1 15.73 21.74 -1.61
C LEU A 1 14.57 22.70 -1.78
N THR A 2 14.18 23.41 -0.71
CA THR A 2 13.25 24.54 -0.79
C THR A 2 14.09 25.79 -1.00
N GLU A 3 14.07 26.32 -2.23
CA GLU A 3 14.60 27.65 -2.52
C GLU A 3 13.70 28.72 -1.88
N SER A 4 14.26 29.40 -0.87
CA SER A 4 13.67 30.65 -0.42
C SER A 4 14.04 31.73 -1.44
N LYS A 5 13.07 32.24 -2.19
CA LYS A 5 13.25 33.45 -3.03
C LYS A 5 13.45 34.64 -2.11
N SER A 6 14.70 35.08 -1.95
CA SER A 6 14.99 36.40 -1.39
C SER A 6 14.92 37.44 -2.53
N ASN A 7 14.22 38.56 -2.30
CA ASN A 7 14.26 39.71 -3.20
C ASN A 7 15.66 40.33 -3.18
N ILE A 8 16.42 40.11 -4.24
CA ILE A 8 17.79 40.70 -4.41
C ILE A 8 17.61 42.01 -5.18
N HIS A 9 18.07 43.10 -4.61
CA HIS A 9 18.18 44.41 -5.29
C HIS A 9 19.42 44.44 -6.17
N TYR A 10 19.34 45.12 -7.32
CA TYR A 10 20.43 45.25 -8.29
C TYR A 10 21.57 46.02 -7.64
N GLY A 11 22.70 45.33 -7.39
CA GLY A 11 23.89 45.91 -6.75
C GLY A 11 24.33 45.26 -5.45
N ASP A 12 23.52 44.34 -4.91
CA ASP A 12 23.86 43.64 -3.67
C ASP A 12 24.87 42.50 -3.92
N THR A 13 25.92 42.42 -3.11
CA THR A 13 26.83 41.29 -3.13
C THR A 13 26.18 40.11 -2.40
N LEU A 14 25.79 39.08 -3.13
CA LEU A 14 25.23 37.86 -2.54
C LEU A 14 26.32 37.03 -1.90
N THR A 15 26.41 37.05 -0.58
CA THR A 15 27.24 36.09 0.15
C THR A 15 26.46 34.83 0.43
N ILE A 16 26.71 33.77 -0.34
CA ILE A 16 26.10 32.47 -0.13
C ILE A 16 26.85 31.76 0.99
N TYR A 17 26.24 31.67 2.17
CA TYR A 17 26.72 30.79 3.22
C TYR A 17 26.20 29.38 2.92
N PRO A 18 27.08 28.38 2.77
CA PRO A 18 26.60 27.01 2.64
C PRO A 18 25.82 26.67 3.89
N LYS A 19 24.56 26.28 3.71
CA LYS A 19 23.72 25.74 4.80
C LYS A 19 24.48 24.52 5.36
N PRO A 20 24.69 24.41 6.68
CA PRO A 20 25.41 23.27 7.21
C PRO A 20 24.67 22.00 6.81
N MET A 21 25.33 21.15 6.03
CA MET A 21 24.81 19.83 5.71
C MET A 21 24.95 18.98 6.97
N ILE A 22 23.81 18.52 7.50
CA ILE A 22 23.79 17.52 8.56
C ILE A 22 24.28 16.22 7.90
N ASP A 23 25.37 15.64 8.41
CA ASP A 23 25.83 14.34 7.94
C ASP A 23 24.79 13.24 8.25
N GLY A 24 24.81 12.16 7.45
CA GLY A 24 23.81 11.10 7.54
C GLY A 24 23.72 10.48 8.93
N LYS A 25 24.85 10.33 9.62
CA LYS A 25 24.90 9.75 10.97
C LYS A 25 24.27 10.66 12.02
N THR A 26 24.49 11.96 11.91
CA THR A 26 23.85 12.97 12.77
C THR A 26 22.33 12.99 12.54
N LEU A 27 21.89 12.92 11.27
CA LEU A 27 20.48 12.86 10.94
C LEU A 27 19.80 11.58 11.48
N GLU A 28 20.45 10.43 11.32
CA GLU A 28 19.97 9.15 11.90
C GLU A 28 19.84 9.24 13.43
N ASN A 29 20.82 9.82 14.12
CA ASN A 29 20.78 9.98 15.57
C ASN A 29 19.65 10.91 16.01
N ILE A 30 19.40 12.01 15.28
CA ILE A 30 18.28 12.92 15.58
C ILE A 30 16.94 12.20 15.37
N ILE A 31 16.78 11.49 14.25
CA ILE A 31 15.56 10.73 13.96
C ILE A 31 15.34 9.68 15.06
N LYS A 32 16.37 8.91 15.41
CA LYS A 32 16.29 7.88 16.42
C LYS A 32 15.92 8.47 17.79
N SER A 33 16.61 9.51 18.26
CA SER A 33 16.32 10.13 19.56
C SER A 33 14.94 10.76 19.62
N THR A 34 14.47 11.36 18.52
CA THR A 34 13.11 11.92 18.41
C THR A 34 12.06 10.82 18.45
N LEU A 35 12.30 9.73 17.72
CA LEU A 35 11.42 8.57 17.70
C LEU A 35 11.36 7.88 19.06
N ASP A 36 12.51 7.66 19.72
CA ASP A 36 12.61 7.07 21.04
C ASP A 36 11.88 7.94 22.09
N SER A 37 12.03 9.27 22.03
CA SER A 37 11.30 10.22 22.89
C SER A 37 9.80 10.16 22.64
N TYR A 38 9.38 10.07 21.39
CA TYR A 38 7.97 9.97 21.03
C TYR A 38 7.35 8.64 21.48
N LEU A 39 8.09 7.54 21.35
CA LEU A 39 7.64 6.21 21.77
C LEU A 39 7.63 6.04 23.28
N SER A 40 8.62 6.61 24.00
CA SER A 40 8.69 6.55 25.48
C SER A 40 7.61 7.38 26.17
N GLY A 41 7.09 8.42 25.52
CA GLY A 41 5.97 9.22 26.01
C GLY A 41 4.59 8.59 25.78
N ARG A 42 4.50 7.52 25.00
CA ARG A 42 3.28 6.72 24.85
C ARG A 42 3.26 5.64 25.92
N ASN A 43 2.29 5.70 26.83
CA ASN A 43 1.82 4.48 27.47
C ASN A 43 1.47 3.52 26.34
N GLU A 44 2.21 2.42 26.20
CA GLU A 44 1.83 1.34 25.29
C GLU A 44 0.49 0.76 25.77
N GLU A 45 -0.62 1.37 25.36
CA GLU A 45 -1.84 0.59 25.26
C GLU A 45 -1.51 -0.53 24.29
N LYS A 46 -1.36 -1.72 24.82
CA LYS A 46 -1.15 -2.94 24.05
C LYS A 46 -2.34 -3.11 23.12
N VAL A 47 -2.25 -2.58 21.91
CA VAL A 47 -3.32 -2.70 20.92
C VAL A 47 -3.35 -4.17 20.53
N ASN A 48 -4.37 -4.87 21.01
CA ASN A 48 -4.51 -6.31 20.75
C ASN A 48 -4.77 -6.55 19.26
N THR A 49 -4.07 -7.53 18.71
CA THR A 49 -4.39 -8.09 17.40
C THR A 49 -5.79 -8.73 17.44
N VAL A 50 -6.63 -8.36 16.49
CA VAL A 50 -7.96 -8.96 16.32
C VAL A 50 -8.03 -9.55 14.91
N SER A 51 -8.32 -10.84 14.82
CA SER A 51 -8.50 -11.54 13.55
C SER A 51 -9.90 -12.16 13.45
N GLU A 52 -10.57 -11.87 12.35
CA GLU A 52 -11.90 -12.37 12.05
C GLU A 52 -11.88 -13.11 10.71
N VAL A 53 -12.46 -14.30 10.66
CA VAL A 53 -12.59 -15.09 9.42
C VAL A 53 -14.04 -15.01 8.94
N HIS A 54 -14.21 -14.71 7.65
CA HIS A 54 -15.51 -14.57 7.01
C HIS A 54 -15.63 -15.54 5.84
N PHE A 55 -16.76 -16.20 5.72
CA PHE A 55 -17.13 -17.12 4.63
C PHE A 55 -18.32 -16.60 3.82
N ASN A 56 -19.00 -15.57 4.31
CA ASN A 56 -20.15 -14.94 3.68
C ASN A 56 -20.00 -13.42 3.73
N ASP A 57 -20.71 -12.73 2.83
CA ASP A 57 -20.73 -11.26 2.80
C ASP A 57 -19.32 -10.64 2.70
N ILE A 58 -18.42 -11.34 1.98
CA ILE A 58 -16.99 -11.05 1.94
C ILE A 58 -16.72 -9.66 1.32
N GLU A 59 -17.42 -9.30 0.24
CA GLU A 59 -17.32 -8.00 -0.39
C GLU A 59 -17.53 -6.87 0.63
N ASN A 60 -18.60 -6.95 1.43
CA ASN A 60 -18.89 -5.91 2.43
C ASN A 60 -17.86 -5.87 3.58
N LYS A 61 -17.30 -7.03 3.95
CA LYS A 61 -16.23 -7.09 4.95
C LYS A 61 -14.96 -6.39 4.46
N ILE A 62 -14.61 -6.61 3.20
CA ILE A 62 -13.47 -5.91 2.56
C ILE A 62 -13.77 -4.42 2.47
N LEU A 63 -14.93 -4.00 1.97
CA LEU A 63 -15.33 -2.59 1.89
C LEU A 63 -15.23 -1.91 3.26
N SER A 64 -15.76 -2.53 4.31
CA SER A 64 -15.70 -2.01 5.68
C SER A 64 -14.26 -1.87 6.20
N ALA A 65 -13.38 -2.81 5.85
CA ALA A 65 -11.97 -2.71 6.21
C ALA A 65 -11.27 -1.59 5.46
N LEU A 66 -11.52 -1.44 4.15
CA LEU A 66 -10.97 -0.36 3.32
C LEU A 66 -11.40 1.03 3.84
N ASP A 67 -12.64 1.16 4.34
CA ASP A 67 -13.13 2.42 4.94
C ASP A 67 -12.28 2.90 6.11
N THR A 68 -11.63 2.00 6.83
CA THR A 68 -10.78 2.36 7.98
C THR A 68 -9.44 2.97 7.60
N SER A 69 -9.03 2.88 6.34
CA SER A 69 -7.72 3.36 5.87
C SER A 69 -7.54 4.86 6.04
N LYS A 70 -6.33 5.27 6.44
CA LYS A 70 -5.95 6.67 6.67
C LYS A 70 -4.73 7.12 5.87
N ALA A 71 -3.85 6.18 5.52
CA ALA A 71 -2.57 6.51 4.91
C ALA A 71 -2.30 5.71 3.63
N SER A 72 -2.51 4.38 3.63
CA SER A 72 -2.13 3.54 2.51
C SER A 72 -2.98 2.29 2.36
N ILE A 73 -3.14 1.86 1.10
CA ILE A 73 -3.77 0.60 0.72
C ILE A 73 -2.92 -0.06 -0.36
N ASP A 74 -2.37 -1.23 -0.07
CA ASP A 74 -1.59 -2.05 -0.99
C ASP A 74 -2.35 -3.34 -1.31
N VAL A 75 -2.81 -3.50 -2.55
CA VAL A 75 -3.60 -4.64 -3.00
C VAL A 75 -2.76 -5.54 -3.91
N CYS A 76 -2.63 -6.81 -3.58
CA CYS A 76 -2.07 -7.83 -4.47
C CYS A 76 -3.12 -8.89 -4.76
N ILE A 77 -3.60 -8.95 -6.01
CA ILE A 77 -4.76 -9.73 -6.35
C ILE A 77 -4.62 -10.39 -7.74
N SER A 78 -4.96 -11.68 -7.82
CA SER A 78 -4.88 -12.38 -9.11
C SER A 78 -5.90 -11.85 -10.11
N TRP A 79 -7.19 -11.88 -9.76
CA TRP A 79 -8.27 -11.43 -10.63
C TRP A 79 -9.09 -10.34 -9.96
N PHE A 80 -9.26 -9.21 -10.67
CA PHE A 80 -9.95 -8.04 -10.18
C PHE A 80 -10.98 -7.56 -11.20
N THR A 81 -12.25 -7.98 -11.01
CA THR A 81 -13.38 -7.62 -11.86
C THR A 81 -14.53 -6.97 -11.07
N ASN A 82 -14.32 -6.68 -9.78
CA ASN A 82 -15.32 -6.10 -8.89
C ASN A 82 -15.22 -4.58 -8.88
N GLU A 83 -16.18 -3.92 -9.53
CA GLU A 83 -16.21 -2.45 -9.65
C GLU A 83 -16.42 -1.75 -8.30
N LYS A 84 -17.21 -2.31 -7.38
CA LYS A 84 -17.44 -1.68 -6.07
C LYS A 84 -16.15 -1.57 -5.26
N LEU A 85 -15.32 -2.63 -5.28
CA LEU A 85 -14.02 -2.60 -4.61
C LEU A 85 -13.06 -1.62 -5.29
N ARG A 86 -13.08 -1.55 -6.65
CA ARG A 86 -12.31 -0.55 -7.39
C ARG A 86 -12.75 0.87 -7.03
N ASP A 87 -14.06 1.13 -7.01
CA ASP A 87 -14.61 2.45 -6.71
C ASP A 87 -14.27 2.89 -5.28
N LYS A 88 -14.25 1.94 -4.32
CA LYS A 88 -13.79 2.21 -2.96
C LYS A 88 -12.30 2.60 -2.91
N LEU A 89 -11.46 1.95 -3.69
CA LEU A 89 -10.04 2.33 -3.78
C LEU A 89 -9.88 3.75 -4.33
N LEU A 90 -10.65 4.11 -5.37
CA LEU A 90 -10.65 5.48 -5.92
C LEU A 90 -11.18 6.52 -4.92
N GLU A 91 -12.21 6.17 -4.15
CA GLU A 91 -12.72 7.01 -3.07
C GLU A 91 -11.63 7.29 -2.03
N LYS A 92 -10.96 6.25 -1.54
CA LYS A 92 -9.88 6.39 -0.55
C LYS A 92 -8.67 7.16 -1.09
N GLN A 93 -8.36 7.00 -2.38
CA GLN A 93 -7.32 7.79 -3.03
C GLN A 93 -7.69 9.29 -3.07
N LYS A 94 -8.95 9.64 -3.35
CA LYS A 94 -9.45 11.02 -3.28
C LYS A 94 -9.41 11.60 -1.87
N GLU A 95 -9.55 10.75 -0.85
CA GLU A 95 -9.40 11.13 0.56
C GLU A 95 -7.93 11.30 1.00
N GLY A 96 -6.97 11.04 0.11
CA GLY A 96 -5.53 11.22 0.34
C GLY A 96 -4.76 9.97 0.71
N CYS A 97 -5.38 8.78 0.67
CA CYS A 97 -4.66 7.52 0.86
C CYS A 97 -3.77 7.23 -0.36
N SER A 98 -2.57 6.73 -0.10
CA SER A 98 -1.73 6.14 -1.15
C SER A 98 -2.28 4.77 -1.52
N VAL A 99 -2.77 4.60 -2.75
CA VAL A 99 -3.33 3.33 -3.23
C VAL A 99 -2.42 2.73 -4.29
N ARG A 100 -2.01 1.46 -4.11
CA ARG A 100 -1.24 0.69 -5.10
C ARG A 100 -1.87 -0.68 -5.32
N VAL A 101 -1.88 -1.12 -6.58
CA VAL A 101 -2.45 -2.42 -6.96
C VAL A 101 -1.45 -3.23 -7.78
N ILE A 102 -1.19 -4.47 -7.36
CA ILE A 102 -0.54 -5.49 -8.17
C ILE A 102 -1.62 -6.44 -8.66
N ARG A 103 -1.76 -6.59 -9.98
CA ARG A 103 -2.71 -7.48 -10.61
C ARG A 103 -2.00 -8.52 -11.48
N TYR A 104 -2.55 -9.74 -11.57
CA TYR A 104 -2.02 -10.74 -12.49
C TYR A 104 -2.25 -10.34 -13.95
N LYS A 105 -1.20 -10.41 -14.75
CA LYS A 105 -1.24 -10.11 -16.18
C LYS A 105 -1.76 -11.32 -16.96
N ASP A 106 -3.04 -11.31 -17.29
CA ASP A 106 -3.67 -12.39 -18.03
C ASP A 106 -4.85 -11.93 -18.91
N ALA A 107 -5.36 -12.85 -19.73
CA ALA A 107 -6.47 -12.57 -20.64
C ALA A 107 -7.78 -12.23 -19.92
N ILE A 108 -8.02 -12.73 -18.71
CA ILE A 108 -9.23 -12.45 -17.92
C ILE A 108 -9.20 -11.00 -17.44
N ASN A 109 -8.11 -10.57 -16.84
CA ASN A 109 -7.97 -9.18 -16.39
C ASN A 109 -7.92 -8.21 -17.57
N TYR A 110 -7.33 -8.61 -18.69
CA TYR A 110 -7.32 -7.79 -19.90
C TYR A 110 -8.73 -7.56 -20.46
N SER A 111 -9.57 -8.60 -20.48
CA SER A 111 -10.89 -8.54 -21.15
C SER A 111 -12.04 -8.15 -20.22
N LYS A 112 -11.94 -8.42 -18.91
CA LYS A 112 -13.00 -8.28 -17.92
C LYS A 112 -12.57 -7.59 -16.63
N GLY A 113 -11.28 -7.28 -16.50
CA GLY A 113 -10.75 -6.59 -15.33
C GLY A 113 -11.31 -5.19 -15.21
N VAL A 114 -11.39 -4.70 -13.98
CA VAL A 114 -11.72 -3.29 -13.74
C VAL A 114 -10.65 -2.39 -14.33
N ASP A 115 -11.06 -1.21 -14.75
CA ASP A 115 -10.14 -0.16 -15.16
C ASP A 115 -9.38 0.39 -13.95
N LEU A 116 -8.05 0.33 -14.00
CA LEU A 116 -7.13 0.81 -12.98
C LEU A 116 -6.32 2.03 -13.44
N SER A 117 -6.65 2.65 -14.58
CA SER A 117 -5.88 3.75 -15.18
C SER A 117 -5.66 4.92 -14.20
N ASP A 118 -6.61 5.18 -13.30
CA ASP A 118 -6.55 6.23 -12.29
C ASP A 118 -5.91 5.78 -10.96
N ILE A 119 -5.50 4.53 -10.86
CA ILE A 119 -4.85 3.95 -9.68
C ILE A 119 -3.41 3.58 -10.04
N ASN A 120 -2.46 3.87 -9.16
CA ASN A 120 -1.09 3.40 -9.34
C ASN A 120 -1.05 1.87 -9.31
N HIS A 121 -0.81 1.24 -10.46
CA HIS A 121 -0.87 -0.22 -10.58
C HIS A 121 0.22 -0.78 -11.48
N ILE A 122 0.51 -2.06 -11.26
CA ILE A 122 1.33 -2.88 -12.15
C ILE A 122 0.63 -4.20 -12.43
N GLU A 123 0.93 -4.76 -13.61
CA GLU A 123 0.50 -6.10 -13.97
C GLU A 123 1.71 -7.02 -14.10
N ILE A 124 1.69 -8.12 -13.35
CA ILE A 124 2.83 -9.06 -13.32
C ILE A 124 2.41 -10.47 -13.70
N CYS A 125 3.34 -11.20 -14.29
CA CYS A 125 3.26 -12.66 -14.41
C CYS A 125 3.79 -13.31 -13.13
N GLY A 126 3.43 -14.57 -12.91
CA GLY A 126 4.05 -15.35 -11.84
C GLY A 126 5.53 -15.65 -12.14
N GLU A 127 6.28 -15.94 -11.11
CA GLU A 127 7.65 -16.41 -11.26
C GLU A 127 7.69 -17.84 -11.85
N ARG A 128 8.78 -18.18 -12.50
CA ARG A 128 9.04 -19.53 -13.04
C ARG A 128 7.92 -20.06 -13.95
N TYR A 129 7.40 -19.19 -14.83
CA TYR A 129 6.30 -19.53 -15.74
C TYR A 129 4.97 -19.88 -15.04
N GLY A 130 4.85 -19.64 -13.72
CA GLY A 130 3.63 -19.79 -12.96
C GLY A 130 2.71 -18.58 -13.06
N ILE A 131 1.65 -18.59 -12.27
CA ILE A 131 0.72 -17.47 -12.16
C ILE A 131 0.99 -16.70 -10.87
N MET A 132 0.78 -15.40 -10.88
CA MET A 132 0.69 -14.61 -9.65
C MET A 132 -0.68 -14.88 -9.02
N HIS A 133 -0.69 -15.74 -7.97
CA HIS A 133 -1.95 -16.22 -7.39
C HIS A 133 -2.23 -15.69 -5.98
N CYS A 134 -1.55 -14.60 -5.59
CA CYS A 134 -1.76 -13.95 -4.31
C CYS A 134 -3.10 -13.22 -4.26
N LYS A 135 -3.69 -13.19 -3.08
CA LYS A 135 -4.91 -12.46 -2.76
C LYS A 135 -4.77 -11.89 -1.37
N PHE A 136 -4.19 -10.68 -1.29
CA PHE A 136 -4.08 -9.97 -0.03
C PHE A 136 -4.17 -8.46 -0.22
N CYS A 137 -4.54 -7.78 0.83
CA CYS A 137 -4.52 -6.34 0.92
C CYS A 137 -3.91 -5.94 2.27
N VAL A 138 -3.05 -4.94 2.25
CA VAL A 138 -2.48 -4.34 3.47
C VAL A 138 -2.98 -2.91 3.57
N ILE A 139 -3.55 -2.57 4.72
CA ILE A 139 -4.06 -1.23 5.02
C ILE A 139 -3.22 -0.62 6.14
N ASP A 140 -2.66 0.56 5.89
CA ASP A 140 -1.88 1.36 6.86
C ASP A 140 -0.75 0.59 7.55
N ASN A 141 -0.24 -0.47 6.91
CA ASN A 141 0.76 -1.39 7.49
C ASN A 141 0.34 -1.96 8.87
N GLN A 142 -0.95 -2.12 9.12
CA GLN A 142 -1.53 -2.57 10.39
C GLN A 142 -2.63 -3.62 10.20
N THR A 143 -3.42 -3.51 9.13
CA THR A 143 -4.52 -4.43 8.85
C THR A 143 -4.20 -5.23 7.61
N ILE A 144 -4.40 -6.55 7.68
CA ILE A 144 -4.26 -7.47 6.56
C ILE A 144 -5.62 -8.07 6.24
N ILE A 145 -5.90 -8.16 4.96
CA ILE A 145 -7.00 -8.93 4.41
C ILE A 145 -6.38 -10.00 3.51
N ASP A 146 -6.58 -11.27 3.79
CA ASP A 146 -6.07 -12.36 2.96
C ASP A 146 -7.00 -13.58 2.99
N GLY A 147 -6.86 -14.46 2.01
CA GLY A 147 -7.67 -15.67 1.89
C GLY A 147 -7.70 -16.22 0.47
N SER A 148 -8.77 -16.95 0.15
CA SER A 148 -8.97 -17.50 -1.20
C SER A 148 -9.65 -16.52 -2.16
N TYR A 149 -10.34 -15.50 -1.63
CA TYR A 149 -11.25 -14.62 -2.35
C TYR A 149 -10.55 -13.72 -3.35
N ASN A 150 -10.81 -13.94 -4.64
CA ASN A 150 -10.47 -12.98 -5.68
C ASN A 150 -11.49 -11.83 -5.68
N TRP A 151 -11.05 -10.62 -5.98
CA TRP A 151 -11.93 -9.45 -6.05
C TRP A 151 -12.77 -9.49 -7.34
N THR A 152 -13.63 -10.51 -7.43
CA THR A 152 -14.43 -10.76 -8.61
C THR A 152 -15.90 -11.01 -8.23
N ARG A 153 -16.80 -10.62 -9.14
CA ARG A 153 -18.22 -10.92 -8.97
C ARG A 153 -18.50 -12.43 -8.85
N LYS A 154 -17.69 -13.26 -9.54
CA LYS A 154 -17.84 -14.72 -9.45
C LYS A 154 -17.50 -15.23 -8.06
N ALA A 155 -16.43 -14.73 -7.45
CA ALA A 155 -16.04 -15.11 -6.10
C ALA A 155 -17.16 -14.76 -5.08
N GLU A 156 -17.79 -13.58 -5.22
CA GLU A 156 -18.85 -13.15 -4.33
C GLU A 156 -20.15 -13.98 -4.48
N THR A 157 -20.47 -14.45 -5.69
CA THR A 157 -21.83 -14.97 -5.96
C THR A 157 -21.90 -16.46 -6.25
N LYS A 158 -20.77 -17.13 -6.47
CA LYS A 158 -20.74 -18.50 -7.03
C LYS A 158 -19.76 -19.45 -6.34
N ASN A 159 -18.70 -18.92 -5.76
CA ASN A 159 -17.67 -19.75 -5.14
C ASN A 159 -17.90 -19.84 -3.63
N ASP A 160 -17.40 -20.92 -3.05
CA ASP A 160 -17.14 -20.99 -1.61
C ASP A 160 -15.75 -20.40 -1.36
N GLU A 161 -15.70 -19.27 -0.69
CA GLU A 161 -14.48 -18.51 -0.43
C GLU A 161 -14.35 -18.20 1.06
N ASN A 162 -13.14 -17.81 1.44
CA ASN A 162 -12.90 -17.24 2.75
C ASN A 162 -12.03 -15.99 2.67
N VAL A 163 -12.18 -15.12 3.64
CA VAL A 163 -11.28 -14.02 3.91
C VAL A 163 -11.02 -13.91 5.40
N THR A 164 -9.79 -13.60 5.76
CA THR A 164 -9.40 -13.22 7.12
C THR A 164 -9.09 -11.73 7.12
N VAL A 165 -9.67 -11.00 8.06
CA VAL A 165 -9.32 -9.60 8.34
C VAL A 165 -8.61 -9.57 9.69
N SER A 166 -7.30 -9.26 9.68
CA SER A 166 -6.48 -9.14 10.89
C SER A 166 -6.13 -7.69 11.11
N LYS A 167 -6.57 -7.10 12.22
CA LYS A 167 -6.33 -5.72 12.61
C LYS A 167 -5.23 -5.66 13.68
N ASN A 168 -4.41 -4.63 13.63
CA ASN A 168 -3.30 -4.39 14.56
C ASN A 168 -2.28 -5.55 14.63
N ASP A 169 -2.10 -6.25 13.52
CA ASP A 169 -1.13 -7.33 13.37
C ASP A 169 0.11 -6.78 12.64
N LEU A 170 0.91 -6.03 13.36
CA LEU A 170 2.04 -5.28 12.79
C LEU A 170 3.10 -6.19 12.16
N ASP A 171 3.40 -7.33 12.78
CA ASP A 171 4.41 -8.28 12.28
C ASP A 171 3.97 -8.91 10.97
N ARG A 172 2.71 -9.34 10.92
CA ARG A 172 2.12 -9.92 9.72
C ARG A 172 1.97 -8.86 8.63
N ALA A 173 1.47 -7.66 8.95
CA ALA A 173 1.38 -6.55 8.01
C ALA A 173 2.74 -6.21 7.42
N SER A 174 3.80 -6.11 8.26
CA SER A 174 5.16 -5.87 7.80
C SER A 174 5.65 -6.95 6.83
N SER A 175 5.33 -8.22 7.08
CA SER A 175 5.71 -9.34 6.20
C SER A 175 5.03 -9.24 4.84
N TYR A 176 3.73 -8.95 4.80
CA TYR A 176 3.00 -8.74 3.54
C TYR A 176 3.46 -7.49 2.80
N THR A 177 3.73 -6.39 3.51
CA THR A 177 4.28 -5.16 2.92
C THR A 177 5.65 -5.38 2.28
N LYS A 178 6.53 -6.16 2.93
CA LYS A 178 7.83 -6.53 2.35
C LYS A 178 7.67 -7.32 1.06
N GLU A 179 6.76 -8.30 1.03
CA GLU A 179 6.50 -9.09 -0.17
C GLU A 179 5.86 -8.26 -1.28
N PHE A 180 4.89 -7.40 -0.95
CA PHE A 180 4.31 -6.46 -1.90
C PHE A 180 5.38 -5.59 -2.55
N ASN A 181 6.24 -4.96 -1.73
CA ASN A 181 7.32 -4.11 -2.22
C ASN A 181 8.37 -4.88 -3.02
N ARG A 182 8.65 -6.14 -2.69
CA ARG A 182 9.53 -7.00 -3.48
C ARG A 182 8.99 -7.18 -4.90
N MET A 183 7.72 -7.58 -5.03
CA MET A 183 7.05 -7.77 -6.33
C MET A 183 6.94 -6.47 -7.11
N TRP A 184 6.55 -5.39 -6.44
CA TRP A 184 6.43 -4.06 -7.02
C TRP A 184 7.74 -3.55 -7.61
N ASN A 185 8.82 -3.60 -6.84
CA ASN A 185 10.13 -3.12 -7.26
C ASN A 185 10.77 -4.01 -8.32
N GLN A 186 10.52 -5.32 -8.29
CA GLN A 186 11.05 -6.25 -9.30
C GLN A 186 10.48 -5.96 -10.69
N GLU A 187 9.19 -5.63 -10.79
CA GLU A 187 8.58 -5.29 -12.07
C GLU A 187 9.05 -3.93 -12.58
N HIS A 188 9.19 -2.95 -11.70
CA HIS A 188 9.76 -1.65 -12.08
C HIS A 188 11.19 -1.78 -12.62
N ARG A 189 12.03 -2.65 -12.06
CA ARG A 189 13.39 -2.91 -12.57
C ARG A 189 13.37 -3.57 -13.95
N LYS A 190 12.42 -4.46 -14.25
CA LYS A 190 12.29 -5.08 -15.57
C LYS A 190 11.86 -4.06 -16.63
N ASN A 191 11.03 -3.10 -16.27
CA ASN A 191 10.48 -2.10 -17.19
C ASN A 191 11.34 -0.83 -17.29
N GLY A 192 12.26 -0.59 -16.36
CA GLY A 192 13.16 0.58 -16.28
C GLY A 192 14.65 0.26 -16.48
N GLY A 193 14.98 -0.96 -16.91
CA GLY A 193 16.36 -1.37 -17.13
C GLY A 193 16.97 -0.74 -18.38
N VAL A 194 17.68 0.35 -18.23
CA VAL A 194 18.89 0.73 -18.96
C VAL A 194 19.96 1.01 -17.90
#